data_c32cad12134d6d27d8cbb933cb4ad59c
#
_entry.id   c32cad12134d6d27d8cbb933cb4ad59c
#
_cell.length_a   1.000
_cell.length_b   1.000
_cell.length_c   1.000
_cell.angle_alpha   90.00
_cell.angle_beta   90.00
_cell.angle_gamma   90.00
#
_symmetry.space_group_name_H-M   'P 1'
#
loop_
_entity.id
_entity.type
_entity.pdbx_description
1 polymer ?
#
loop_
_entity_poly.entity_id
_entity_poly.type
_entity_poly.pdbx_seq_one_letter_code
_entity_poly.pdbx_strand_id
1 'polypeptide(L)'
;MGIDINSNREALGKKFGMTHFLNPREVGDANLIEKIIEITEGGADYSFECIGNVKVMRQALECCHKGWGQSIIIGVAASGEEISTRPFQLVTGRVWKGTAFGGAKGRTDVPGIVDWYMDKKINIDDLITHEFPLEDINKAFDLMHEGKSIRTVINF
;
A
#
# COMPACT_ATOMS: atom_id res chain seq x y z
N MET A 1 5.13 -8.98 -2.41
CA MET A 1 5.78 -8.08 -3.40
C MET A 1 5.45 -6.64 -3.03
N GLY A 2 6.43 -5.73 -3.07
CA GLY A 2 6.24 -4.29 -2.90
C GLY A 2 6.42 -3.56 -4.23
N ILE A 3 5.63 -2.52 -4.44
CA ILE A 3 5.70 -1.67 -5.63
C ILE A 3 5.77 -0.23 -5.14
N ASP A 4 6.85 0.45 -5.45
CA ASP A 4 7.07 1.84 -5.06
C ASP A 4 7.97 2.56 -6.07
N ILE A 5 7.70 3.83 -6.33
CA ILE A 5 8.54 4.68 -7.19
C ILE A 5 9.84 5.12 -6.52
N ASN A 6 9.95 4.92 -5.20
CA ASN A 6 11.12 5.24 -4.40
C ASN A 6 11.89 3.98 -4.05
N SER A 7 12.96 3.69 -4.79
CA SER A 7 13.80 2.49 -4.59
C SER A 7 14.44 2.40 -3.20
N ASN A 8 14.53 3.51 -2.44
CA ASN A 8 15.02 3.48 -1.06
C ASN A 8 14.07 2.71 -0.11
N ARG A 9 12.81 2.47 -0.52
CA ARG A 9 11.83 1.70 0.27
C ARG A 9 12.11 0.19 0.24
N GLU A 10 12.88 -0.29 -0.72
CA GLU A 10 13.18 -1.72 -0.88
C GLU A 10 13.82 -2.34 0.37
N ALA A 11 14.85 -1.69 0.92
CA ALA A 11 15.57 -2.22 2.08
C ALA A 11 14.66 -2.40 3.30
N LEU A 12 13.81 -1.39 3.57
CA LEU A 12 12.85 -1.48 4.66
C LEU A 12 11.75 -2.50 4.37
N GLY A 13 11.23 -2.53 3.15
CA GLY A 13 10.26 -3.55 2.75
C GLY A 13 10.78 -4.97 2.98
N LYS A 14 12.03 -5.24 2.65
CA LYS A 14 12.69 -6.53 2.93
C LYS A 14 12.75 -6.85 4.44
N LYS A 15 12.99 -5.84 5.28
CA LYS A 15 12.97 -5.99 6.74
C LYS A 15 11.59 -6.43 7.25
N PHE A 16 10.52 -6.02 6.57
CA PHE A 16 9.14 -6.43 6.82
C PHE A 16 8.70 -7.71 6.08
N GLY A 17 9.66 -8.47 5.53
CA GLY A 17 9.38 -9.75 4.88
C GLY A 17 9.02 -9.66 3.39
N MET A 18 9.19 -8.50 2.76
CA MET A 18 8.99 -8.36 1.32
C MET A 18 10.01 -9.22 0.54
N THR A 19 9.52 -10.04 -0.37
CA THR A 19 10.36 -10.94 -1.18
C THR A 19 10.77 -10.34 -2.53
N HIS A 20 9.91 -9.53 -3.14
CA HIS A 20 10.13 -8.92 -4.45
C HIS A 20 9.82 -7.43 -4.38
N PHE A 21 10.60 -6.63 -5.09
CA PHE A 21 10.37 -5.20 -5.25
C PHE A 21 10.36 -4.82 -6.73
N LEU A 22 9.42 -3.97 -7.11
CA LEU A 22 9.37 -3.39 -8.46
C LEU A 22 9.25 -1.86 -8.34
N ASN A 23 10.12 -1.17 -9.08
CA ASN A 23 9.99 0.26 -9.28
C ASN A 23 9.33 0.53 -10.65
N PRO A 24 8.10 1.10 -10.68
CA PRO A 24 7.40 1.38 -11.94
C PRO A 24 8.19 2.28 -12.91
N ARG A 25 9.06 3.17 -12.38
CA ARG A 25 9.90 4.04 -13.21
C ARG A 25 11.00 3.28 -13.95
N GLU A 26 11.44 2.15 -13.41
CA GLU A 26 12.48 1.30 -14.01
C GLU A 26 11.87 0.26 -14.96
N VAL A 27 10.74 -0.31 -14.59
CA VAL A 27 10.03 -1.32 -15.42
C VAL A 27 9.26 -0.67 -16.56
N GLY A 28 8.81 0.57 -16.36
CA GLY A 28 7.86 1.27 -17.23
C GLY A 28 6.41 0.92 -16.90
N ASP A 29 5.58 1.95 -16.73
CA ASP A 29 4.17 1.81 -16.34
C ASP A 29 3.38 0.84 -17.25
N ALA A 30 3.66 0.85 -18.56
CA ALA A 30 2.99 -0.02 -19.51
C ALA A 30 3.27 -1.52 -19.31
N ASN A 31 4.42 -1.84 -18.75
CA ASN A 31 4.89 -3.23 -18.58
C ASN A 31 4.68 -3.74 -17.14
N LEU A 32 4.32 -2.85 -16.21
CA LEU A 32 4.23 -3.19 -14.79
C LEU A 32 3.26 -4.35 -14.52
N ILE A 33 2.06 -4.29 -15.09
CA ILE A 33 1.04 -5.33 -14.91
C ILE A 33 1.54 -6.68 -15.41
N GLU A 34 2.12 -6.70 -16.61
CA GLU A 34 2.65 -7.93 -17.22
C GLU A 34 3.79 -8.50 -16.37
N LYS A 35 4.67 -7.63 -15.85
CA LYS A 35 5.77 -8.06 -15.00
C LYS A 35 5.29 -8.64 -13.67
N ILE A 36 4.25 -8.08 -13.08
CA ILE A 36 3.64 -8.65 -11.87
C ILE A 36 3.03 -10.02 -12.17
N ILE A 37 2.28 -10.14 -13.27
CA ILE A 37 1.66 -11.41 -13.69
C ILE A 37 2.73 -12.47 -13.95
N GLU A 38 3.85 -12.11 -14.59
CA GLU A 38 4.98 -13.01 -14.81
C GLU A 38 5.55 -13.54 -13.49
N ILE A 39 5.88 -12.64 -12.55
CA ILE A 39 6.49 -13.01 -11.26
C ILE A 39 5.53 -13.83 -10.39
N THR A 40 4.22 -13.58 -10.50
CA THR A 40 3.18 -14.26 -9.72
C THR A 40 2.58 -15.47 -10.44
N GLU A 41 3.14 -15.84 -11.61
CA GLU A 41 2.71 -17.02 -12.40
C GLU A 41 1.20 -17.02 -12.72
N GLY A 42 0.66 -15.85 -13.07
CA GLY A 42 -0.76 -15.74 -13.50
C GLY A 42 -1.54 -14.60 -12.85
N GLY A 43 -0.94 -13.88 -11.94
CA GLY A 43 -1.51 -12.72 -11.24
C GLY A 43 -1.53 -12.88 -9.74
N ALA A 44 -1.59 -11.76 -9.04
CA ALA A 44 -1.59 -11.74 -7.59
C ALA A 44 -2.95 -12.24 -7.01
N ASP A 45 -2.92 -13.03 -5.96
CA ASP A 45 -4.13 -13.41 -5.22
C ASP A 45 -4.77 -12.20 -4.54
N TYR A 46 -3.91 -11.32 -3.98
CA TYR A 46 -4.32 -10.09 -3.32
C TYR A 46 -3.44 -8.92 -3.76
N SER A 47 -4.07 -7.79 -4.03
CA SER A 47 -3.37 -6.51 -4.19
C SER A 47 -3.96 -5.48 -3.23
N PHE A 48 -3.11 -4.59 -2.72
CA PHE A 48 -3.47 -3.53 -1.79
C PHE A 48 -3.01 -2.20 -2.37
N GLU A 49 -3.96 -1.34 -2.73
CA GLU A 49 -3.65 0.01 -3.14
C GLU A 49 -3.70 0.93 -1.93
N CYS A 50 -2.54 1.55 -1.58
CA CYS A 50 -2.36 2.31 -0.35
C CYS A 50 -1.98 3.78 -0.59
N ILE A 51 -2.06 4.26 -1.84
CA ILE A 51 -1.61 5.60 -2.23
C ILE A 51 -2.80 6.56 -2.38
N GLY A 52 -3.92 6.06 -2.89
CA GLY A 52 -5.07 6.89 -3.30
C GLY A 52 -4.98 7.39 -4.73
N ASN A 53 -4.34 6.65 -5.63
CA ASN A 53 -4.22 7.02 -7.03
C ASN A 53 -5.10 6.13 -7.91
N VAL A 54 -6.07 6.73 -8.60
CA VAL A 54 -7.07 6.00 -9.41
C VAL A 54 -6.46 5.16 -10.54
N LYS A 55 -5.31 5.56 -11.10
CA LYS A 55 -4.59 4.77 -12.10
C LYS A 55 -3.93 3.54 -11.45
N VAL A 56 -3.34 3.72 -10.28
CA VAL A 56 -2.74 2.62 -9.51
C VAL A 56 -3.82 1.67 -9.00
N MET A 57 -5.00 2.16 -8.59
CA MET A 57 -6.15 1.34 -8.24
C MET A 57 -6.54 0.39 -9.39
N ARG A 58 -6.56 0.92 -10.63
CA ARG A 58 -6.81 0.11 -11.82
C ARG A 58 -5.71 -0.92 -12.07
N GLN A 59 -4.45 -0.53 -11.99
CA GLN A 59 -3.31 -1.45 -12.15
C GLN A 59 -3.34 -2.55 -11.09
N ALA A 60 -3.68 -2.21 -9.85
CA ALA A 60 -3.83 -3.15 -8.74
C ALA A 60 -4.93 -4.20 -9.00
N LEU A 61 -6.05 -3.81 -9.62
CA LEU A 61 -7.05 -4.77 -10.06
C LEU A 61 -6.55 -5.64 -11.22
N GLU A 62 -5.98 -5.02 -12.25
CA GLU A 62 -5.63 -5.69 -13.49
C GLU A 62 -4.46 -6.67 -13.33
N CYS A 63 -3.59 -6.48 -12.33
CA CYS A 63 -2.52 -7.43 -12.00
C CYS A 63 -2.97 -8.64 -11.15
N CYS A 64 -4.21 -8.64 -10.63
CA CYS A 64 -4.73 -9.76 -9.88
C CYS A 64 -5.03 -10.98 -10.77
N HIS A 65 -5.00 -12.16 -10.17
CA HIS A 65 -5.31 -13.41 -10.85
C HIS A 65 -6.76 -13.43 -11.36
N LYS A 66 -6.95 -13.91 -12.58
CA LYS A 66 -8.29 -14.19 -13.14
C LYS A 66 -8.92 -15.33 -12.37
N GLY A 67 -10.21 -15.19 -12.02
CA GLY A 67 -10.96 -16.23 -11.33
C GLY A 67 -11.18 -15.97 -9.84
N TRP A 68 -10.17 -15.46 -9.11
CA TRP A 68 -10.29 -15.26 -7.66
C TRP A 68 -9.52 -14.07 -7.08
N GLY A 69 -8.64 -13.43 -7.85
CA GLY A 69 -7.79 -12.34 -7.35
C GLY A 69 -8.60 -11.17 -6.81
N GLN A 70 -8.20 -10.61 -5.68
CA GLN A 70 -8.88 -9.52 -4.99
C GLN A 70 -7.99 -8.29 -4.91
N SER A 71 -8.51 -7.16 -5.36
CA SER A 71 -7.86 -5.86 -5.21
C SER A 71 -8.57 -5.05 -4.14
N ILE A 72 -7.83 -4.64 -3.11
CA ILE A 72 -8.33 -3.90 -1.97
C ILE A 72 -7.85 -2.45 -2.05
N ILE A 73 -8.80 -1.52 -2.14
CA ILE A 73 -8.53 -0.08 -2.11
C ILE A 73 -8.49 0.37 -0.65
N ILE A 74 -7.34 0.89 -0.22
CA ILE A 74 -7.09 1.46 1.11
C ILE A 74 -6.80 2.95 0.98
N GLY A 75 -6.07 3.34 -0.07
CA GLY A 75 -5.72 4.73 -0.34
C GLY A 75 -6.95 5.59 -0.63
N VAL A 76 -6.89 6.85 -0.22
CA VAL A 76 -7.98 7.81 -0.41
C VAL A 76 -7.65 8.72 -1.59
N ALA A 77 -8.43 8.62 -2.65
CA ALA A 77 -8.30 9.49 -3.82
C ALA A 77 -8.82 10.90 -3.52
N ALA A 78 -8.42 11.85 -4.35
CA ALA A 78 -8.92 13.21 -4.24
C ALA A 78 -10.43 13.28 -4.50
N SER A 79 -11.09 14.31 -3.96
CA SER A 79 -12.52 14.50 -4.15
C SER A 79 -12.87 14.66 -5.63
N GLY A 80 -13.87 13.91 -6.09
CA GLY A 80 -14.34 13.94 -7.47
C GLY A 80 -13.58 13.03 -8.44
N GLU A 81 -12.52 12.35 -7.99
CA GLU A 81 -11.87 11.34 -8.82
C GLU A 81 -12.69 10.05 -8.87
N GLU A 82 -12.71 9.43 -10.05
CA GLU A 82 -13.44 8.20 -10.30
C GLU A 82 -12.48 7.09 -10.75
N ILE A 83 -12.75 5.86 -10.29
CA ILE A 83 -12.05 4.67 -10.78
C ILE A 83 -12.76 4.11 -12.00
N SER A 84 -12.00 3.60 -12.96
CA SER A 84 -12.56 2.96 -14.15
C SER A 84 -11.76 1.73 -14.56
N THR A 85 -12.46 0.71 -15.03
CA THR A 85 -11.86 -0.48 -15.61
C THR A 85 -12.75 -1.06 -16.72
N ARG A 86 -12.19 -1.95 -17.54
CA ARG A 86 -13.00 -2.70 -18.49
C ARG A 86 -13.88 -3.70 -17.76
N PRO A 87 -15.19 -3.78 -18.02
CA PRO A 87 -16.08 -4.72 -17.35
C PRO A 87 -15.58 -6.16 -17.36
N PHE A 88 -14.88 -6.56 -18.42
CA PHE A 88 -14.32 -7.90 -18.56
C PHE A 88 -13.31 -8.26 -17.46
N GLN A 89 -12.65 -7.28 -16.84
CA GLN A 89 -11.77 -7.53 -15.70
C GLN A 89 -12.53 -8.12 -14.51
N LEU A 90 -13.78 -7.70 -14.31
CA LEU A 90 -14.64 -8.20 -13.24
C LEU A 90 -15.39 -9.48 -13.66
N VAL A 91 -15.86 -9.55 -14.90
CA VAL A 91 -16.52 -10.76 -15.44
C VAL A 91 -15.60 -11.98 -15.35
N THR A 92 -14.29 -11.81 -15.45
CA THR A 92 -13.31 -12.88 -15.30
C THR A 92 -13.06 -13.32 -13.85
N GLY A 93 -13.84 -12.83 -12.88
CA GLY A 93 -13.82 -13.31 -11.51
C GLY A 93 -12.96 -12.50 -10.54
N ARG A 94 -12.30 -11.43 -10.99
CA ARG A 94 -11.60 -10.51 -10.09
C ARG A 94 -12.59 -9.76 -9.21
N VAL A 95 -12.15 -9.45 -7.99
CA VAL A 95 -12.93 -8.66 -7.03
C VAL A 95 -12.24 -7.33 -6.81
N TRP A 96 -12.99 -6.25 -6.93
CA TRP A 96 -12.57 -4.91 -6.53
C TRP A 96 -13.37 -4.47 -5.32
N LYS A 97 -12.70 -4.21 -4.20
CA LYS A 97 -13.39 -3.81 -2.98
C LYS A 97 -12.60 -2.76 -2.20
N GLY A 98 -13.31 -1.95 -1.45
CA GLY A 98 -12.74 -1.05 -0.47
C GLY A 98 -12.75 -1.63 0.94
N THR A 99 -12.13 -0.90 1.87
CA THR A 99 -12.18 -1.20 3.29
C THR A 99 -12.14 0.09 4.10
N ALA A 100 -13.08 0.26 5.01
CA ALA A 100 -13.07 1.36 5.95
C ALA A 100 -12.28 0.94 7.19
N PHE A 101 -11.16 1.61 7.47
CA PHE A 101 -10.27 1.28 8.61
C PHE A 101 -9.89 -0.21 8.70
N GLY A 102 -9.66 -0.86 7.57
CA GLY A 102 -9.37 -2.30 7.52
C GLY A 102 -10.55 -3.20 7.93
N GLY A 103 -11.78 -2.66 8.02
CA GLY A 103 -12.94 -3.38 8.56
C GLY A 103 -12.91 -3.55 10.09
N ALA A 104 -11.98 -2.86 10.76
CA ALA A 104 -11.76 -2.99 12.19
C ALA A 104 -12.91 -2.41 13.02
N LYS A 105 -13.24 -3.11 14.11
CA LYS A 105 -14.08 -2.62 15.19
C LYS A 105 -13.17 -1.94 16.22
N GLY A 106 -12.96 -0.62 16.11
CA GLY A 106 -11.91 0.09 16.83
C GLY A 106 -11.83 -0.20 18.32
N ARG A 107 -12.97 -0.28 19.03
CA ARG A 107 -12.97 -0.56 20.47
C ARG A 107 -12.52 -1.97 20.84
N THR A 108 -12.67 -2.93 19.93
CA THR A 108 -12.33 -4.35 20.16
C THR A 108 -10.98 -4.69 19.57
N ASP A 109 -10.71 -4.23 18.35
CA ASP A 109 -9.57 -4.70 17.57
C ASP A 109 -8.30 -3.90 17.89
N VAL A 110 -8.41 -2.60 18.23
CA VAL A 110 -7.24 -1.79 18.57
C VAL A 110 -6.51 -2.33 19.81
N PRO A 111 -7.18 -2.67 20.92
CA PRO A 111 -6.51 -3.33 22.05
C PRO A 111 -5.77 -4.61 21.64
N GLY A 112 -6.38 -5.46 20.80
CA GLY A 112 -5.73 -6.67 20.28
C GLY A 112 -4.51 -6.39 19.42
N ILE A 113 -4.51 -5.32 18.61
CA ILE A 113 -3.34 -4.87 17.85
C ILE A 113 -2.23 -4.39 18.79
N VAL A 114 -2.60 -3.67 19.87
CA VAL A 114 -1.63 -3.26 20.89
C VAL A 114 -1.02 -4.48 21.58
N ASP A 115 -1.80 -5.49 21.92
CA ASP A 115 -1.29 -6.75 22.47
C ASP A 115 -0.32 -7.43 21.50
N TRP A 116 -0.62 -7.47 20.21
CA TRP A 116 0.31 -8.00 19.20
C TRP A 116 1.63 -7.24 19.15
N TYR A 117 1.58 -5.91 19.27
CA TYR A 117 2.80 -5.09 19.36
C TYR A 117 3.59 -5.39 20.63
N MET A 118 2.93 -5.43 21.80
CA MET A 118 3.59 -5.75 23.09
C MET A 118 4.18 -7.16 23.10
N ASP A 119 3.52 -8.11 22.46
CA ASP A 119 4.01 -9.49 22.25
C ASP A 119 5.09 -9.60 21.18
N LYS A 120 5.48 -8.49 20.54
CA LYS A 120 6.44 -8.44 19.41
C LYS A 120 6.03 -9.29 18.19
N LYS A 121 4.72 -9.49 18.00
CA LYS A 121 4.16 -10.17 16.83
C LYS A 121 4.12 -9.26 15.61
N ILE A 122 4.03 -7.96 15.81
CA ILE A 122 4.12 -6.93 14.78
C ILE A 122 5.19 -5.91 15.14
N ASN A 123 5.86 -5.40 14.12
CA ASN A 123 6.88 -4.36 14.25
C ASN A 123 6.30 -3.03 13.78
N ILE A 124 6.16 -2.06 14.68
CA ILE A 124 5.67 -0.72 14.37
C ILE A 124 6.81 0.30 14.49
N ASP A 125 7.76 0.08 15.40
CA ASP A 125 8.82 1.02 15.72
C ASP A 125 9.68 1.37 14.49
N ASP A 126 10.00 0.38 13.67
CA ASP A 126 10.77 0.58 12.44
C ASP A 126 10.06 1.45 11.37
N LEU A 127 8.77 1.72 11.53
CA LEU A 127 8.03 2.64 10.68
C LEU A 127 8.25 4.11 11.09
N ILE A 128 8.66 4.37 12.34
CA ILE A 128 8.94 5.72 12.84
C ILE A 128 10.31 6.12 12.33
N THR A 129 10.33 7.01 11.37
CA THR A 129 11.58 7.46 10.72
C THR A 129 12.06 8.81 11.20
N HIS A 130 11.17 9.60 11.78
CA HIS A 130 11.47 10.95 12.26
C HIS A 130 10.63 11.30 13.49
N GLU A 131 11.24 12.05 14.40
CA GLU A 131 10.57 12.62 15.56
C GLU A 131 10.88 14.12 15.64
N PHE A 132 9.88 14.94 15.91
CA PHE A 132 10.01 16.38 16.04
C PHE A 132 9.19 16.90 17.22
N PRO A 133 9.61 18.02 17.84
CA PRO A 133 8.76 18.77 18.72
C PRO A 133 7.63 19.47 17.94
N LEU A 134 6.59 19.92 18.64
CA LEU A 134 5.43 20.57 18.03
C LEU A 134 5.80 21.80 17.18
N GLU A 135 6.82 22.56 17.59
CA GLU A 135 7.29 23.75 16.88
C GLU A 135 7.75 23.44 15.45
N ASP A 136 8.20 22.21 15.20
CA ASP A 136 8.75 21.76 13.92
C ASP A 136 7.73 20.97 13.07
N ILE A 137 6.43 21.03 13.39
CA ILE A 137 5.39 20.28 12.69
C ILE A 137 5.37 20.54 11.18
N ASN A 138 5.67 21.76 10.74
CA ASN A 138 5.74 22.09 9.32
C ASN A 138 6.87 21.35 8.60
N LYS A 139 8.04 21.19 9.25
CA LYS A 139 9.14 20.38 8.70
C LYS A 139 8.73 18.90 8.55
N ALA A 140 7.93 18.40 9.48
CA ALA A 140 7.39 17.04 9.40
C ALA A 140 6.49 16.85 8.16
N PHE A 141 5.63 17.83 7.87
CA PHE A 141 4.82 17.83 6.65
C PHE A 141 5.68 17.95 5.38
N ASP A 142 6.70 18.80 5.37
CA ASP A 142 7.61 18.92 4.23
C ASP A 142 8.30 17.58 3.91
N LEU A 143 8.81 16.88 4.92
CA LEU A 143 9.40 15.54 4.74
C LEU A 143 8.40 14.51 4.22
N MET A 144 7.14 14.60 4.64
CA MET A 144 6.07 13.74 4.14
C MET A 144 5.80 14.02 2.66
N HIS A 145 5.68 15.28 2.26
CA HIS A 145 5.47 15.68 0.86
C HIS A 145 6.64 15.29 -0.04
N GLU A 146 7.88 15.37 0.47
CA GLU A 146 9.08 14.94 -0.23
C GLU A 146 9.24 13.40 -0.30
N GLY A 147 8.37 12.64 0.35
CA GLY A 147 8.43 11.17 0.42
C GLY A 147 9.63 10.64 1.22
N LYS A 148 10.24 11.48 2.05
CA LYS A 148 11.43 11.15 2.86
C LYS A 148 11.08 10.46 4.17
N SER A 149 9.89 10.72 4.73
CA SER A 149 9.39 10.03 5.93
C SER A 149 8.47 8.86 5.58
N ILE A 150 8.38 7.89 6.48
CA ILE A 150 7.33 6.86 6.48
C ILE A 150 6.30 7.23 7.53
N ARG A 151 6.75 7.37 8.76
CA ARG A 151 5.97 7.89 9.87
C ARG A 151 6.80 8.94 10.61
N THR A 152 6.22 10.09 10.80
CA THR A 152 6.77 11.13 11.67
C THR A 152 5.91 11.24 12.93
N VAL A 153 6.55 11.25 14.08
CA VAL A 153 5.91 11.44 15.39
C VAL A 153 6.20 12.86 15.87
N ILE A 154 5.20 13.51 16.41
CA ILE A 154 5.31 14.82 17.04
C ILE A 154 5.24 14.63 18.55
N ASN A 155 6.26 15.06 19.24
CA ASN A 155 6.35 15.04 20.71
C ASN A 155 5.88 16.38 21.29
N PHE A 156 5.07 16.33 22.34
CA PHE A 156 4.51 17.47 23.05
C PHE A 156 5.25 17.74 24.35
#